data_acd4a94fd79428f86f744a671c8aa6c2
#
_entry.id   acd4a94fd79428f86f744a671c8aa6c2
#
_cell.length_a   1.000
_cell.length_b   1.000
_cell.length_c   1.000
_cell.angle_alpha   90.00
_cell.angle_beta   90.00
_cell.angle_gamma   90.00
#
_symmetry.space_group_name_H-M   'P 1'
#
loop_
_entity.id
_entity.type
_entity.pdbx_description
1 polymer ?
#
loop_
_entity_poly.entity_id
_entity_poly.type
_entity_poly.pdbx_seq_one_letter_code
_entity_poly.pdbx_strand_id
1 'polypeptide(L)'
;MRTESGCFNYNNGIRIHFRSGGSGPRTLVFLHGFAASHTTWEDIVPFFPADRFRIILMDMKGFGLSAKPRDGAYSIEEQARIVRSFIREERLSQVTLIGHSLGGGVALRACLQAIAEKEPFPVERLVLMDCAAYPQRLPKFFRRLKTPILGPLLIRVIPVKIMVQRTVEKVFYDQSLITAERFERYVRYFRGRGLAYTMRASVRCIRPEEYEHIGEQYRLISLPALIIWGEQDVIVKQKTGRRLHEDLPASRLTIIERCGHNPHEERPAETYAAMEDFLSGLHLESQGNGP
;
A
#
# COMPACT_ATOMS: atom_id res chain seq x y z
N MET A 1 -1.33 -5.44 -20.01
CA MET A 1 -2.24 -4.27 -20.05
C MET A 1 -1.43 -3.00 -20.22
N ARG A 2 -1.79 -2.12 -21.18
CA ARG A 2 -1.20 -0.78 -21.29
C ARG A 2 -1.87 0.14 -20.27
N THR A 3 -1.07 0.97 -19.58
CA THR A 3 -1.58 1.96 -18.64
C THR A 3 -1.20 3.37 -19.09
N GLU A 4 -2.11 4.31 -18.92
CA GLU A 4 -1.94 5.72 -19.22
C GLU A 4 -1.67 6.53 -17.95
N SER A 5 -0.94 7.63 -18.07
CA SER A 5 -0.61 8.51 -16.95
C SER A 5 -1.73 9.54 -16.76
N GLY A 6 -2.20 9.66 -15.51
CA GLY A 6 -3.17 10.66 -15.09
C GLY A 6 -2.69 11.45 -13.89
N CYS A 7 -3.37 12.55 -13.60
CA CYS A 7 -3.12 13.38 -12.43
C CYS A 7 -4.44 13.83 -11.80
N PHE A 8 -4.57 13.66 -10.51
CA PHE A 8 -5.64 14.16 -9.67
C PHE A 8 -5.15 15.36 -8.87
N ASN A 9 -5.93 16.42 -8.78
CA ASN A 9 -5.58 17.61 -8.00
C ASN A 9 -6.33 17.62 -6.67
N TYR A 10 -5.61 17.33 -5.61
CA TYR A 10 -6.12 17.35 -4.24
C TYR A 10 -5.90 18.72 -3.59
N ASN A 11 -6.91 19.25 -2.89
CA ASN A 11 -6.85 20.49 -2.09
C ASN A 11 -5.94 21.58 -2.69
N ASN A 12 -6.49 22.37 -3.63
CA ASN A 12 -5.83 23.55 -4.21
C ASN A 12 -4.47 23.28 -4.87
N GLY A 13 -4.30 22.11 -5.53
CA GLY A 13 -3.20 21.90 -6.44
C GLY A 13 -2.12 20.92 -6.00
N ILE A 14 -2.34 20.14 -4.95
CA ILE A 14 -1.46 19.00 -4.64
C ILE A 14 -1.69 17.92 -5.70
N ARG A 15 -0.80 17.84 -6.66
CA ARG A 15 -0.91 16.90 -7.77
C ARG A 15 -0.57 15.47 -7.33
N ILE A 16 -1.54 14.56 -7.43
CA ILE A 16 -1.42 13.14 -7.19
C ILE A 16 -1.36 12.43 -8.54
N HIS A 17 -0.26 11.77 -8.82
CA HIS A 17 -0.06 11.00 -10.03
C HIS A 17 -0.67 9.61 -9.88
N PHE A 18 -1.24 9.09 -10.96
CA PHE A 18 -1.64 7.70 -11.07
C PHE A 18 -1.45 7.17 -12.48
N ARG A 19 -1.44 5.87 -12.64
CA ARG A 19 -1.55 5.22 -13.94
C ARG A 19 -2.86 4.43 -13.98
N SER A 20 -3.56 4.47 -15.10
CA SER A 20 -4.79 3.69 -15.25
C SER A 20 -4.79 2.89 -16.54
N GLY A 21 -5.43 1.72 -16.52
CA GLY A 21 -5.57 0.86 -17.68
C GLY A 21 -6.68 -0.17 -17.48
N GLY A 22 -7.10 -0.78 -18.59
CA GLY A 22 -8.25 -1.68 -18.61
C GLY A 22 -9.59 -0.94 -18.66
N SER A 23 -10.63 -1.65 -19.09
CA SER A 23 -11.98 -1.11 -19.30
C SER A 23 -13.09 -1.92 -18.62
N GLY A 24 -12.70 -2.89 -17.78
CA GLY A 24 -13.65 -3.72 -17.05
C GLY A 24 -14.48 -2.93 -16.03
N PRO A 25 -15.62 -3.48 -15.60
CA PRO A 25 -16.55 -2.80 -14.69
C PRO A 25 -16.04 -2.69 -13.27
N ARG A 26 -15.13 -3.58 -12.83
CA ARG A 26 -14.58 -3.59 -11.47
C ARG A 26 -13.32 -2.74 -11.40
N THR A 27 -13.28 -1.80 -10.47
CA THR A 27 -12.12 -0.92 -10.30
C THR A 27 -11.18 -1.44 -9.22
N LEU A 28 -9.90 -1.63 -9.55
CA LEU A 28 -8.84 -2.00 -8.62
C LEU A 28 -7.93 -0.79 -8.40
N VAL A 29 -7.89 -0.27 -7.16
CA VAL A 29 -7.03 0.86 -6.78
C VAL A 29 -5.88 0.35 -5.94
N PHE A 30 -4.66 0.50 -6.43
CA PHE A 30 -3.43 -0.01 -5.82
C PHE A 30 -2.66 1.09 -5.10
N LEU A 31 -2.35 0.86 -3.83
CA LEU A 31 -1.60 1.75 -2.94
C LEU A 31 -0.28 1.10 -2.54
N HIS A 32 0.83 1.66 -2.97
CA HIS A 32 2.17 1.13 -2.74
C HIS A 32 2.67 1.31 -1.30
N GLY A 33 3.80 0.68 -0.96
CA GLY A 33 4.48 0.78 0.33
C GLY A 33 5.26 2.09 0.52
N PHE A 34 5.87 2.25 1.70
CA PHE A 34 6.72 3.40 2.04
C PHE A 34 7.91 3.51 1.09
N ALA A 35 8.15 4.71 0.58
CA ALA A 35 9.23 5.04 -0.35
C ALA A 35 9.22 4.22 -1.67
N ALA A 36 8.10 3.63 -2.03
CA ALA A 36 7.86 2.98 -3.32
C ALA A 36 7.10 3.91 -4.29
N SER A 37 6.56 3.36 -5.36
CA SER A 37 5.77 4.05 -6.38
C SER A 37 4.85 3.06 -7.11
N HIS A 38 4.05 3.55 -8.05
CA HIS A 38 3.22 2.71 -8.92
C HIS A 38 3.99 1.57 -9.61
N THR A 39 5.30 1.71 -9.81
CA THR A 39 6.11 0.70 -10.51
C THR A 39 6.31 -0.60 -9.71
N THR A 40 6.06 -0.62 -8.41
CA THR A 40 6.11 -1.86 -7.63
C THR A 40 5.08 -2.90 -8.10
N TRP A 41 4.04 -2.45 -8.84
CA TRP A 41 2.96 -3.29 -9.34
C TRP A 41 3.20 -3.85 -10.75
N GLU A 42 4.32 -3.49 -11.41
CA GLU A 42 4.60 -3.87 -12.79
C GLU A 42 4.67 -5.39 -13.00
N ASP A 43 5.09 -6.14 -11.98
CA ASP A 43 5.25 -7.60 -12.08
C ASP A 43 3.90 -8.34 -11.94
N ILE A 44 2.92 -7.79 -11.21
CA ILE A 44 1.61 -8.44 -10.99
C ILE A 44 0.52 -7.94 -11.94
N VAL A 45 0.57 -6.69 -12.39
CA VAL A 45 -0.47 -6.07 -13.27
C VAL A 45 -0.72 -6.86 -14.55
N PRO A 46 0.28 -7.49 -15.21
CA PRO A 46 0.06 -8.28 -16.41
C PRO A 46 -0.91 -9.46 -16.26
N PHE A 47 -1.09 -9.97 -15.05
CA PHE A 47 -2.00 -11.09 -14.77
C PHE A 47 -3.48 -10.69 -14.80
N PHE A 48 -3.81 -9.40 -14.64
CA PHE A 48 -5.19 -8.94 -14.59
C PHE A 48 -5.77 -8.75 -16.01
N PRO A 49 -6.90 -9.42 -16.36
CA PRO A 49 -7.59 -9.21 -17.64
C PRO A 49 -8.13 -7.78 -17.76
N ALA A 50 -7.80 -7.11 -18.88
CA ALA A 50 -8.15 -5.70 -19.11
C ALA A 50 -9.65 -5.47 -19.35
N ASP A 51 -10.37 -6.49 -19.77
CA ASP A 51 -11.83 -6.49 -20.00
C ASP A 51 -12.63 -6.75 -18.70
N ARG A 52 -11.99 -7.33 -17.67
CA ARG A 52 -12.63 -7.58 -16.37
C ARG A 52 -12.39 -6.47 -15.36
N PHE A 53 -11.25 -5.79 -15.47
CA PHE A 53 -10.80 -4.82 -14.47
C PHE A 53 -10.38 -3.49 -15.10
N ARG A 54 -10.73 -2.41 -14.40
CA ARG A 54 -10.09 -1.10 -14.51
C ARG A 54 -9.06 -0.99 -13.40
N ILE A 55 -7.77 -0.88 -13.74
CA ILE A 55 -6.67 -0.79 -12.78
C ILE A 55 -6.23 0.65 -12.63
N ILE A 56 -6.02 1.08 -11.39
CA ILE A 56 -5.49 2.39 -11.04
C ILE A 56 -4.32 2.17 -10.07
N LEU A 57 -3.12 2.59 -10.48
CA LEU A 57 -1.89 2.51 -9.70
C LEU A 57 -1.56 3.90 -9.21
N MET A 58 -1.87 4.21 -7.96
CA MET A 58 -1.69 5.55 -7.39
C MET A 58 -0.28 5.71 -6.80
N ASP A 59 0.39 6.81 -7.14
CA ASP A 59 1.54 7.29 -6.38
C ASP A 59 1.03 8.10 -5.18
N MET A 60 1.24 7.64 -3.97
CA MET A 60 0.82 8.38 -2.78
C MET A 60 1.55 9.72 -2.66
N LYS A 61 0.91 10.74 -2.04
CA LYS A 61 1.50 12.05 -1.81
C LYS A 61 2.91 11.91 -1.23
N GLY A 62 3.86 12.56 -1.88
CA GLY A 62 5.26 12.54 -1.45
C GLY A 62 6.12 11.45 -2.08
N PHE A 63 5.54 10.51 -2.82
CA PHE A 63 6.23 9.39 -3.44
C PHE A 63 6.00 9.34 -4.95
N GLY A 64 6.77 8.51 -5.65
CA GLY A 64 6.69 8.36 -7.09
C GLY A 64 6.75 9.71 -7.83
N LEU A 65 5.81 9.93 -8.73
CA LEU A 65 5.64 11.14 -9.52
C LEU A 65 4.66 12.16 -8.88
N SER A 66 4.04 11.81 -7.74
CA SER A 66 3.18 12.72 -7.00
C SER A 66 3.94 13.87 -6.37
N ALA A 67 3.23 14.98 -6.12
CA ALA A 67 3.79 16.18 -5.49
C ALA A 67 4.39 15.88 -4.11
N LYS A 68 5.47 16.60 -3.80
CA LYS A 68 6.23 16.49 -2.55
C LYS A 68 6.28 17.85 -1.81
N PRO A 69 5.10 18.42 -1.45
CA PRO A 69 5.05 19.73 -0.80
C PRO A 69 5.73 19.70 0.57
N ARG A 70 6.23 20.86 1.01
CA ARG A 70 6.86 21.00 2.33
C ARG A 70 5.85 21.45 3.40
N ASP A 71 4.68 20.81 3.42
CA ASP A 71 3.55 21.14 4.30
C ASP A 71 3.50 20.31 5.60
N GLY A 72 4.38 19.31 5.73
CA GLY A 72 4.42 18.43 6.91
C GLY A 72 3.29 17.40 6.99
N ALA A 73 2.28 17.46 6.13
CA ALA A 73 1.08 16.63 6.15
C ALA A 73 1.30 15.29 5.42
N TYR A 74 1.95 14.34 6.09
CA TYR A 74 2.33 13.03 5.55
C TYR A 74 1.91 11.86 6.44
N SER A 75 0.91 12.07 7.30
CA SER A 75 0.36 11.00 8.13
C SER A 75 -0.47 10.01 7.31
N ILE A 76 -0.72 8.83 7.88
CA ILE A 76 -1.61 7.83 7.29
C ILE A 76 -3.02 8.42 7.11
N GLU A 77 -3.48 9.25 8.04
CA GLU A 77 -4.77 9.94 7.98
C GLU A 77 -4.88 10.85 6.78
N GLU A 78 -3.82 11.61 6.49
CA GLU A 78 -3.81 12.50 5.32
C GLU A 78 -3.79 11.70 4.02
N GLN A 79 -2.98 10.65 3.94
CA GLN A 79 -2.98 9.76 2.77
C GLN A 79 -4.37 9.13 2.56
N ALA A 80 -5.03 8.69 3.63
CA ALA A 80 -6.37 8.13 3.57
C ALA A 80 -7.40 9.14 3.06
N ARG A 81 -7.35 10.42 3.53
CA ARG A 81 -8.20 11.50 3.00
C ARG A 81 -7.99 11.71 1.50
N ILE A 82 -6.74 11.70 1.04
CA ILE A 82 -6.41 11.83 -0.38
C ILE A 82 -7.03 10.69 -1.19
N VAL A 83 -6.89 9.45 -0.74
CA VAL A 83 -7.47 8.27 -1.40
C VAL A 83 -8.98 8.36 -1.46
N ARG A 84 -9.65 8.78 -0.38
CA ARG A 84 -11.10 8.96 -0.34
C ARG A 84 -11.56 10.05 -1.31
N SER A 85 -10.89 11.22 -1.30
CA SER A 85 -11.18 12.30 -2.25
C SER A 85 -11.00 11.85 -3.69
N PHE A 86 -9.91 11.14 -3.99
CA PHE A 86 -9.67 10.58 -5.31
C PHE A 86 -10.79 9.66 -5.78
N ILE A 87 -11.19 8.69 -4.96
CA ILE A 87 -12.26 7.74 -5.28
C ILE A 87 -13.58 8.47 -5.52
N ARG A 88 -13.91 9.48 -4.70
CA ARG A 88 -15.12 10.27 -4.81
C ARG A 88 -15.12 11.16 -6.06
N GLU A 89 -14.06 11.92 -6.29
CA GLU A 89 -14.00 12.93 -7.35
C GLU A 89 -13.84 12.29 -8.73
N GLU A 90 -13.12 11.17 -8.84
CA GLU A 90 -13.06 10.34 -10.05
C GLU A 90 -14.32 9.48 -10.25
N ARG A 91 -15.32 9.58 -9.35
CA ARG A 91 -16.60 8.85 -9.37
C ARG A 91 -16.41 7.36 -9.58
N LEU A 92 -15.42 6.79 -8.89
CA LEU A 92 -15.14 5.36 -8.99
C LEU A 92 -16.25 4.55 -8.30
N SER A 93 -16.57 3.40 -8.86
CA SER A 93 -17.55 2.45 -8.33
C SER A 93 -16.98 1.03 -8.32
N GLN A 94 -17.62 0.13 -7.56
CA GLN A 94 -17.19 -1.26 -7.41
C GLN A 94 -15.69 -1.39 -7.12
N VAL A 95 -15.23 -0.57 -6.15
CA VAL A 95 -13.78 -0.44 -5.86
C VAL A 95 -13.30 -1.58 -4.98
N THR A 96 -12.26 -2.28 -5.41
CA THR A 96 -11.39 -3.06 -4.53
C THR A 96 -10.15 -2.22 -4.23
N LEU A 97 -9.93 -1.92 -2.95
CA LEU A 97 -8.77 -1.17 -2.51
C LEU A 97 -7.65 -2.13 -2.11
N ILE A 98 -6.53 -2.07 -2.82
CA ILE A 98 -5.39 -2.97 -2.69
C ILE A 98 -4.23 -2.20 -2.09
N GLY A 99 -3.77 -2.58 -0.91
CA GLY A 99 -2.69 -1.87 -0.23
C GLY A 99 -1.54 -2.78 0.19
N HIS A 100 -0.32 -2.37 -0.17
CA HIS A 100 0.91 -3.02 0.28
C HIS A 100 1.56 -2.21 1.39
N SER A 101 1.96 -2.86 2.48
CA SER A 101 2.72 -2.26 3.57
C SER A 101 2.04 -0.98 4.11
N LEU A 102 2.66 0.21 3.97
CA LEU A 102 2.04 1.50 4.30
C LEU A 102 0.71 1.71 3.57
N GLY A 103 0.62 1.35 2.28
CA GLY A 103 -0.61 1.45 1.49
C GLY A 103 -1.76 0.62 2.07
N GLY A 104 -1.46 -0.53 2.68
CA GLY A 104 -2.44 -1.32 3.43
C GLY A 104 -2.97 -0.58 4.66
N GLY A 105 -2.07 0.05 5.44
CA GLY A 105 -2.46 0.90 6.56
C GLY A 105 -3.32 2.10 6.12
N VAL A 106 -3.00 2.70 4.96
CA VAL A 106 -3.80 3.79 4.36
C VAL A 106 -5.19 3.29 3.94
N ALA A 107 -5.28 2.09 3.34
CA ALA A 107 -6.55 1.49 2.94
C ALA A 107 -7.47 1.24 4.15
N LEU A 108 -6.94 0.64 5.21
CA LEU A 108 -7.67 0.44 6.47
C LEU A 108 -8.14 1.77 7.06
N ARG A 109 -7.27 2.77 7.10
CA ARG A 109 -7.61 4.09 7.64
C ARG A 109 -8.67 4.82 6.81
N ALA A 110 -8.66 4.66 5.48
CA ALA A 110 -9.69 5.23 4.60
C ALA A 110 -11.07 4.65 4.91
N CYS A 111 -11.16 3.34 5.14
CA CYS A 111 -12.40 2.69 5.56
C CYS A 111 -12.87 3.20 6.93
N LEU A 112 -11.99 3.29 7.92
CA LEU A 112 -12.34 3.78 9.26
C LEU A 112 -12.81 5.24 9.24
N GLN A 113 -12.18 6.10 8.44
CA GLN A 113 -12.63 7.49 8.28
C GLN A 113 -14.04 7.56 7.67
N ALA A 114 -14.31 6.74 6.62
CA ALA A 114 -15.63 6.69 5.99
C ALA A 114 -16.70 6.23 6.98
N ILE A 115 -16.41 5.22 7.80
CA ILE A 115 -17.32 4.75 8.85
C ILE A 115 -17.58 5.84 9.90
N ALA A 116 -16.52 6.50 10.39
CA ALA A 116 -16.64 7.53 11.41
C ALA A 116 -17.42 8.77 10.93
N GLU A 117 -17.23 9.15 9.67
CA GLU A 117 -17.90 10.30 9.04
C GLU A 117 -19.28 9.94 8.47
N LYS A 118 -19.66 8.65 8.50
CA LYS A 118 -20.90 8.10 7.92
C LYS A 118 -21.07 8.48 6.44
N GLU A 119 -19.97 8.60 5.72
CA GLU A 119 -19.98 8.92 4.30
C GLU A 119 -20.07 7.64 3.43
N PRO A 120 -20.85 7.67 2.34
CA PRO A 120 -20.80 6.63 1.34
C PRO A 120 -19.37 6.46 0.80
N PHE A 121 -18.87 5.23 0.83
CA PHE A 121 -17.52 4.92 0.34
C PHE A 121 -17.63 3.69 -0.58
N PRO A 122 -17.45 3.85 -1.91
CA PRO A 122 -17.74 2.80 -2.89
C PRO A 122 -16.69 1.70 -2.94
N VAL A 123 -16.03 1.46 -1.80
CA VAL A 123 -15.11 0.33 -1.62
C VAL A 123 -15.93 -0.87 -1.16
N GLU A 124 -15.86 -1.94 -1.94
CA GLU A 124 -16.59 -3.19 -1.68
C GLU A 124 -15.70 -4.28 -1.11
N ARG A 125 -14.39 -4.23 -1.36
CA ARG A 125 -13.42 -5.23 -0.94
C ARG A 125 -12.08 -4.61 -0.61
N LEU A 126 -11.32 -5.30 0.25
CA LEU A 126 -9.93 -4.98 0.59
C LEU A 126 -8.99 -6.11 0.20
N VAL A 127 -7.81 -5.78 -0.32
CA VAL A 127 -6.66 -6.68 -0.41
C VAL A 127 -5.49 -6.04 0.30
N LEU A 128 -4.98 -6.68 1.35
CA LEU A 128 -3.98 -6.15 2.26
C LEU A 128 -2.73 -7.03 2.22
N MET A 129 -1.65 -6.53 1.61
CA MET A 129 -0.40 -7.27 1.44
C MET A 129 0.64 -6.76 2.43
N ASP A 130 1.18 -7.64 3.30
CA ASP A 130 2.23 -7.31 4.27
C ASP A 130 1.99 -5.98 4.99
N CYS A 131 0.74 -5.77 5.40
CA CYS A 131 0.15 -4.50 5.78
C CYS A 131 0.74 -3.93 7.08
N ALA A 132 1.08 -2.64 7.09
CA ALA A 132 1.47 -1.91 8.29
C ALA A 132 0.22 -1.54 9.12
N ALA A 133 -0.53 -2.56 9.59
CA ALA A 133 -1.81 -2.41 10.27
C ALA A 133 -1.70 -1.91 11.72
N TYR A 134 -0.61 -2.17 12.40
CA TYR A 134 -0.45 -1.86 13.83
C TYR A 134 0.82 -1.07 14.11
N PRO A 135 0.89 -0.37 15.25
CA PRO A 135 2.13 0.22 15.73
C PRO A 135 3.24 -0.82 15.82
N GLN A 136 4.36 -0.53 15.21
CA GLN A 136 5.53 -1.39 15.29
C GLN A 136 6.78 -0.58 15.61
N ARG A 137 7.75 -1.24 16.20
CA ARG A 137 9.02 -0.62 16.52
C ARG A 137 9.76 -0.26 15.22
N LEU A 138 9.86 1.03 14.94
CA LEU A 138 10.54 1.51 13.74
C LEU A 138 11.99 0.98 13.68
N PRO A 139 12.45 0.50 12.51
CA PRO A 139 13.86 0.17 12.29
C PRO A 139 14.79 1.31 12.70
N LYS A 140 16.03 0.97 13.11
CA LYS A 140 17.02 1.96 13.60
C LYS A 140 17.23 3.12 12.63
N PHE A 141 17.24 2.85 11.34
CA PHE A 141 17.36 3.86 10.29
C PHE A 141 16.23 4.90 10.36
N PHE A 142 14.96 4.48 10.40
CA PHE A 142 13.82 5.40 10.49
C PHE A 142 13.80 6.19 11.79
N ARG A 143 14.20 5.58 12.92
CA ARG A 143 14.35 6.32 14.19
C ARG A 143 15.36 7.44 14.08
N ARG A 144 16.50 7.22 13.39
CA ARG A 144 17.51 8.24 13.15
C ARG A 144 16.99 9.36 12.22
N LEU A 145 16.11 9.04 11.26
CA LEU A 145 15.48 10.06 10.40
C LEU A 145 14.59 11.04 11.17
N LYS A 146 14.03 10.65 12.32
CA LYS A 146 13.24 11.55 13.19
C LYS A 146 14.09 12.68 13.81
N THR A 147 15.39 12.47 13.97
CA THR A 147 16.25 13.45 14.66
C THR A 147 16.44 14.71 13.82
N PRO A 148 16.44 15.92 14.46
CA PRO A 148 16.50 17.19 13.73
C PRO A 148 17.78 17.38 12.90
N ILE A 149 18.93 17.00 13.42
CA ILE A 149 20.25 17.22 12.81
C ILE A 149 20.72 15.97 12.06
N LEU A 150 20.71 14.81 12.70
CA LEU A 150 21.25 13.57 12.12
C LEU A 150 20.40 13.08 10.94
N GLY A 151 19.07 13.26 10.96
CA GLY A 151 18.20 12.84 9.88
C GLY A 151 18.52 13.46 8.52
N PRO A 152 18.61 14.81 8.39
CA PRO A 152 19.02 15.46 7.16
C PRO A 152 20.40 15.03 6.68
N LEU A 153 21.35 14.92 7.62
CA LEU A 153 22.74 14.56 7.33
C LEU A 153 22.83 13.14 6.74
N LEU A 154 22.14 12.17 7.33
CA LEU A 154 22.13 10.78 6.85
C LEU A 154 21.65 10.68 5.40
N ILE A 155 20.54 11.36 5.06
CA ILE A 155 20.01 11.32 3.70
C ILE A 155 20.93 12.03 2.70
N ARG A 156 21.68 13.04 3.14
CA ARG A 156 22.59 13.80 2.29
C ARG A 156 23.90 13.05 2.01
N VAL A 157 24.39 12.30 3.01
CA VAL A 157 25.70 11.64 2.95
C VAL A 157 25.63 10.23 2.36
N ILE A 158 24.54 9.48 2.65
CA ILE A 158 24.42 8.10 2.15
C ILE A 158 23.98 8.14 0.68
N PRO A 159 24.80 7.58 -0.25
CA PRO A 159 24.40 7.48 -1.65
C PRO A 159 23.07 6.71 -1.80
N VAL A 160 22.19 7.23 -2.66
CA VAL A 160 20.87 6.64 -2.92
C VAL A 160 20.97 5.15 -3.27
N LYS A 161 21.92 4.76 -4.10
CA LYS A 161 22.12 3.36 -4.50
C LYS A 161 22.40 2.45 -3.28
N ILE A 162 23.16 2.92 -2.29
CA ILE A 162 23.44 2.16 -1.06
C ILE A 162 22.16 2.04 -0.20
N MET A 163 21.37 3.10 -0.11
CA MET A 163 20.09 3.04 0.63
C MET A 163 19.12 2.05 -0.04
N VAL A 164 18.99 2.11 -1.35
CA VAL A 164 18.14 1.21 -2.12
C VAL A 164 18.61 -0.23 -1.99
N GLN A 165 19.92 -0.49 -2.21
CA GLN A 165 20.50 -1.81 -2.08
C GLN A 165 20.14 -2.47 -0.73
N ARG A 166 20.40 -1.77 0.36
CA ARG A 166 20.08 -2.26 1.70
C ARG A 166 18.59 -2.43 1.98
N THR A 167 17.76 -1.71 1.25
CA THR A 167 16.29 -1.85 1.37
C THR A 167 15.84 -3.09 0.63
N VAL A 168 16.19 -3.23 -0.65
CA VAL A 168 15.77 -4.38 -1.47
C VAL A 168 16.29 -5.70 -0.90
N GLU A 169 17.53 -5.74 -0.39
CA GLU A 169 18.10 -6.91 0.30
C GLU A 169 17.30 -7.35 1.54
N LYS A 170 16.53 -6.45 2.15
CA LYS A 170 15.70 -6.79 3.31
C LYS A 170 14.27 -7.13 2.95
N VAL A 171 13.73 -6.51 1.92
CA VAL A 171 12.33 -6.72 1.54
C VAL A 171 12.15 -7.96 0.68
N PHE A 172 13.19 -8.41 -0.05
CA PHE A 172 13.17 -9.64 -0.82
C PHE A 172 13.76 -10.80 -0.01
N TYR A 173 13.06 -11.93 0.04
CA TYR A 173 13.58 -13.19 0.55
C TYR A 173 14.53 -13.82 -0.49
N ASP A 174 14.11 -13.90 -1.75
CA ASP A 174 14.91 -14.41 -2.84
C ASP A 174 15.74 -13.29 -3.48
N GLN A 175 17.02 -13.22 -3.08
CA GLN A 175 17.95 -12.20 -3.55
C GLN A 175 18.24 -12.29 -5.06
N SER A 176 18.01 -13.45 -5.70
CA SER A 176 18.21 -13.63 -7.13
C SER A 176 17.22 -12.82 -7.98
N LEU A 177 16.09 -12.44 -7.38
CA LEU A 177 15.07 -11.61 -8.02
C LEU A 177 15.46 -10.13 -8.08
N ILE A 178 16.53 -9.71 -7.41
CA ILE A 178 17.03 -8.32 -7.43
C ILE A 178 17.89 -8.13 -8.70
N THR A 179 17.24 -8.13 -9.86
CA THR A 179 17.92 -7.87 -11.14
C THR A 179 18.39 -6.41 -11.24
N ALA A 180 19.34 -6.12 -12.13
CA ALA A 180 19.79 -4.75 -12.37
C ALA A 180 18.64 -3.82 -12.80
N GLU A 181 17.70 -4.32 -13.61
CA GLU A 181 16.53 -3.57 -14.04
C GLU A 181 15.61 -3.23 -12.86
N ARG A 182 15.27 -4.22 -12.02
CA ARG A 182 14.46 -4.01 -10.82
C ARG A 182 15.15 -3.04 -9.86
N PHE A 183 16.44 -3.19 -9.64
CA PHE A 183 17.22 -2.27 -8.81
C PHE A 183 17.19 -0.83 -9.32
N GLU A 184 17.42 -0.58 -10.62
CA GLU A 184 17.35 0.77 -11.20
C GLU A 184 15.92 1.33 -11.18
N ARG A 185 14.88 0.50 -11.26
CA ARG A 185 13.47 0.88 -11.06
C ARG A 185 13.27 1.52 -9.68
N TYR A 186 13.77 0.91 -8.61
CA TYR A 186 13.77 1.48 -7.27
C TYR A 186 14.59 2.78 -7.17
N VAL A 187 15.83 2.77 -7.69
CA VAL A 187 16.74 3.93 -7.66
C VAL A 187 16.13 5.16 -8.34
N ARG A 188 15.40 4.98 -9.43
CA ARG A 188 14.80 6.09 -10.21
C ARG A 188 13.93 6.99 -9.34
N TYR A 189 13.08 6.42 -8.52
CA TYR A 189 12.14 7.19 -7.68
C TYR A 189 12.79 7.68 -6.39
N PHE A 190 13.84 7.06 -5.92
CA PHE A 190 14.62 7.56 -4.79
C PHE A 190 15.46 8.82 -5.10
N ARG A 191 15.69 9.12 -6.36
CA ARG A 191 16.39 10.36 -6.80
C ARG A 191 15.50 11.58 -6.91
N GLY A 192 14.19 11.45 -6.67
CA GLY A 192 13.23 12.55 -6.82
C GLY A 192 13.49 13.71 -5.85
N ARG A 193 13.45 14.96 -6.39
CA ARG A 193 13.49 16.15 -5.51
C ARG A 193 12.38 16.10 -4.47
N GLY A 194 12.70 16.40 -3.22
CA GLY A 194 11.74 16.42 -2.11
C GLY A 194 11.58 15.07 -1.38
N LEU A 195 12.01 13.92 -1.93
CA LEU A 195 11.85 12.63 -1.28
C LEU A 195 12.47 12.58 0.11
N ALA A 196 13.68 13.14 0.28
CA ALA A 196 14.35 13.22 1.58
C ALA A 196 13.48 13.94 2.64
N TYR A 197 12.83 15.03 2.24
CA TYR A 197 11.88 15.74 3.10
C TYR A 197 10.66 14.87 3.41
N THR A 198 10.03 14.30 2.37
CA THR A 198 8.86 13.42 2.51
C THR A 198 9.12 12.26 3.46
N MET A 199 10.22 11.51 3.26
CA MET A 199 10.57 10.38 4.12
C MET A 199 10.67 10.79 5.59
N ARG A 200 11.30 11.93 5.87
CA ARG A 200 11.42 12.47 7.23
C ARG A 200 10.07 12.94 7.78
N ALA A 201 9.29 13.66 6.99
CA ALA A 201 7.97 14.13 7.39
C ALA A 201 7.03 12.96 7.68
N SER A 202 6.98 11.94 6.81
CA SER A 202 6.18 10.73 7.03
C SER A 202 6.59 10.00 8.32
N VAL A 203 7.89 9.77 8.53
CA VAL A 203 8.37 9.10 9.75
C VAL A 203 8.06 9.91 11.02
N ARG A 204 8.07 11.24 10.95
CA ARG A 204 7.69 12.13 12.08
C ARG A 204 6.21 12.05 12.41
N CYS A 205 5.35 11.81 11.41
CA CYS A 205 3.91 11.62 11.61
C CYS A 205 3.54 10.27 12.25
N ILE A 206 4.48 9.31 12.34
CA ILE A 206 4.22 8.03 12.99
C ILE A 206 4.21 8.23 14.51
N ARG A 207 3.04 8.10 15.11
CA ARG A 207 2.78 8.22 16.55
C ARG A 207 2.15 6.91 17.04
N PRO A 208 2.96 5.95 17.49
CA PRO A 208 2.46 4.63 17.89
C PRO A 208 1.37 4.67 18.96
N GLU A 209 1.42 5.65 19.85
CA GLU A 209 0.45 5.88 20.92
C GLU A 209 -0.97 6.16 20.43
N GLU A 210 -1.12 6.75 19.25
CA GLU A 210 -2.44 7.04 18.65
C GLU A 210 -3.14 5.78 18.13
N TYR A 211 -2.42 4.66 18.03
CA TYR A 211 -2.89 3.40 17.42
C TYR A 211 -2.86 2.21 18.38
N GLU A 212 -2.74 2.44 19.68
CA GLU A 212 -2.61 1.36 20.67
C GLU A 212 -3.82 0.41 20.62
N HIS A 213 -5.04 0.95 20.45
CA HIS A 213 -6.30 0.21 20.38
C HIS A 213 -6.87 0.10 18.96
N ILE A 214 -6.06 0.28 17.93
CA ILE A 214 -6.53 0.31 16.54
C ILE A 214 -7.21 -1.01 16.11
N GLY A 215 -6.82 -2.15 16.67
CA GLY A 215 -7.44 -3.44 16.40
C GLY A 215 -8.94 -3.48 16.73
N GLU A 216 -9.36 -2.81 17.80
CA GLU A 216 -10.78 -2.69 18.14
C GLU A 216 -11.58 -1.94 17.06
N GLN A 217 -10.95 -0.92 16.44
CA GLN A 217 -11.56 -0.17 15.34
C GLN A 217 -11.67 -1.01 14.07
N TYR A 218 -10.70 -1.92 13.79
CA TYR A 218 -10.77 -2.79 12.62
C TYR A 218 -11.99 -3.70 12.61
N ARG A 219 -12.52 -4.08 13.78
CA ARG A 219 -13.77 -4.84 13.90
C ARG A 219 -15.00 -4.15 13.35
N LEU A 220 -14.93 -2.82 13.15
CA LEU A 220 -15.99 -2.03 12.53
C LEU A 220 -15.99 -2.16 11.00
N ILE A 221 -14.92 -2.68 10.40
CA ILE A 221 -14.79 -2.88 8.95
C ILE A 221 -15.45 -4.21 8.60
N SER A 222 -16.67 -4.17 8.08
CA SER A 222 -17.42 -5.36 7.64
C SER A 222 -17.16 -5.78 6.19
N LEU A 223 -16.32 -5.04 5.47
CA LEU A 223 -15.98 -5.33 4.09
C LEU A 223 -15.22 -6.67 3.98
N PRO A 224 -15.52 -7.51 2.97
CA PRO A 224 -14.69 -8.66 2.65
C PRO A 224 -13.24 -8.23 2.44
N ALA A 225 -12.31 -8.92 3.11
CA ALA A 225 -10.89 -8.62 3.03
C ALA A 225 -10.06 -9.88 2.74
N LEU A 226 -9.11 -9.76 1.82
CA LEU A 226 -8.05 -10.73 1.62
C LEU A 226 -6.75 -10.19 2.20
N ILE A 227 -6.18 -10.91 3.15
CA ILE A 227 -4.89 -10.62 3.74
C ILE A 227 -3.87 -11.56 3.11
N ILE A 228 -2.84 -11.02 2.45
CA ILE A 228 -1.74 -11.78 1.85
C ILE A 228 -0.46 -11.44 2.61
N TRP A 229 0.34 -12.46 2.94
CA TRP A 229 1.57 -12.23 3.70
C TRP A 229 2.69 -13.12 3.25
N GLY A 230 3.87 -12.55 3.04
CA GLY A 230 5.08 -13.31 2.83
C GLY A 230 5.51 -14.04 4.12
N GLU A 231 5.76 -15.34 4.02
CA GLU A 231 6.14 -16.18 5.17
C GLU A 231 7.41 -15.68 5.85
N GLN A 232 8.39 -15.24 5.04
CA GLN A 232 9.70 -14.76 5.49
C GLN A 232 9.79 -13.23 5.62
N ASP A 233 8.65 -12.52 5.71
CA ASP A 233 8.67 -11.07 5.90
C ASP A 233 9.36 -10.68 7.23
N VAL A 234 10.52 -10.02 7.09
CA VAL A 234 11.31 -9.48 8.22
C VAL A 234 11.00 -8.02 8.53
N ILE A 235 10.23 -7.34 7.69
CA ILE A 235 9.84 -5.92 7.83
C ILE A 235 8.59 -5.82 8.70
N VAL A 236 7.51 -6.50 8.30
CA VAL A 236 6.27 -6.62 9.07
C VAL A 236 6.00 -8.09 9.29
N LYS A 237 6.31 -8.58 10.50
CA LYS A 237 6.27 -10.01 10.78
C LYS A 237 4.90 -10.63 10.54
N GLN A 238 4.86 -11.85 10.02
CA GLN A 238 3.65 -12.63 9.72
C GLN A 238 2.62 -12.67 10.87
N LYS A 239 3.06 -12.65 12.13
CA LYS A 239 2.15 -12.57 13.29
C LYS A 239 1.23 -11.34 13.25
N THR A 240 1.65 -10.26 12.57
CA THR A 240 0.82 -9.06 12.35
C THR A 240 -0.35 -9.37 11.42
N GLY A 241 -0.11 -10.16 10.37
CA GLY A 241 -1.17 -10.62 9.46
C GLY A 241 -2.18 -11.54 10.15
N ARG A 242 -1.71 -12.46 11.02
CA ARG A 242 -2.60 -13.30 11.82
C ARG A 242 -3.47 -12.49 12.76
N ARG A 243 -2.89 -11.52 13.49
CA ARG A 243 -3.65 -10.60 14.34
C ARG A 243 -4.64 -9.77 13.52
N LEU A 244 -4.25 -9.30 12.35
CA LEU A 244 -5.16 -8.54 11.47
C LEU A 244 -6.33 -9.39 11.02
N HIS A 245 -6.11 -10.67 10.74
CA HIS A 245 -7.17 -11.62 10.43
C HIS A 245 -8.14 -11.83 11.62
N GLU A 246 -7.64 -11.86 12.84
CA GLU A 246 -8.45 -11.94 14.07
C GLU A 246 -9.29 -10.66 14.29
N ASP A 247 -8.76 -9.49 13.93
CA ASP A 247 -9.40 -8.20 14.13
C ASP A 247 -10.31 -7.77 12.96
N LEU A 248 -10.23 -8.40 11.77
CA LEU A 248 -11.10 -8.15 10.61
C LEU A 248 -12.11 -9.30 10.44
N PRO A 249 -13.40 -9.13 10.80
CA PRO A 249 -14.35 -10.23 10.89
C PRO A 249 -14.65 -10.93 9.57
N ALA A 250 -14.58 -10.20 8.43
CA ALA A 250 -14.85 -10.74 7.09
C ALA A 250 -13.58 -10.97 6.28
N SER A 251 -12.49 -11.38 6.93
CA SER A 251 -11.21 -11.56 6.23
C SER A 251 -10.85 -13.02 5.98
N ARG A 252 -9.99 -13.22 4.98
CA ARG A 252 -9.24 -14.46 4.72
C ARG A 252 -7.76 -14.16 4.79
N LEU A 253 -6.95 -15.09 5.28
CA LEU A 253 -5.49 -14.97 5.35
C LEU A 253 -4.84 -16.01 4.44
N THR A 254 -4.00 -15.55 3.52
CA THR A 254 -3.15 -16.38 2.66
C THR A 254 -1.69 -16.08 2.96
N ILE A 255 -0.91 -17.11 3.26
CA ILE A 255 0.53 -17.01 3.45
C ILE A 255 1.22 -17.50 2.18
N ILE A 256 2.11 -16.68 1.63
CA ILE A 256 2.92 -17.02 0.45
C ILE A 256 4.28 -17.53 0.94
N GLU A 257 4.55 -18.79 0.67
CA GLU A 257 5.81 -19.44 1.05
C GLU A 257 7.00 -18.91 0.27
N ARG A 258 8.19 -18.95 0.87
CA ARG A 258 9.45 -18.50 0.26
C ARG A 258 9.35 -17.08 -0.30
N CYS A 259 8.72 -16.20 0.45
CA CYS A 259 8.41 -14.83 0.07
C CYS A 259 8.71 -13.87 1.22
N GLY A 260 9.35 -12.75 0.92
CA GLY A 260 9.63 -11.66 1.85
C GLY A 260 8.47 -10.68 1.95
N HIS A 261 8.82 -9.39 1.97
CA HIS A 261 7.86 -8.28 2.19
C HIS A 261 7.07 -7.87 0.93
N ASN A 262 7.46 -8.35 -0.25
CA ASN A 262 6.89 -7.88 -1.52
C ASN A 262 6.29 -9.05 -2.33
N PRO A 263 5.21 -9.71 -1.89
CA PRO A 263 4.65 -10.87 -2.58
C PRO A 263 4.25 -10.57 -4.03
N HIS A 264 3.77 -9.37 -4.32
CA HIS A 264 3.41 -8.91 -5.66
C HIS A 264 4.61 -8.75 -6.62
N GLU A 265 5.84 -8.71 -6.10
CA GLU A 265 7.09 -8.67 -6.89
C GLU A 265 7.87 -9.99 -6.82
N GLU A 266 7.82 -10.71 -5.68
CA GLU A 266 8.59 -11.96 -5.51
C GLU A 266 7.84 -13.19 -6.02
N ARG A 267 6.53 -13.22 -5.84
CA ARG A 267 5.63 -14.33 -6.17
C ARG A 267 4.36 -13.80 -6.85
N PRO A 268 4.48 -13.08 -7.99
CA PRO A 268 3.34 -12.41 -8.60
C PRO A 268 2.25 -13.38 -9.07
N ALA A 269 2.60 -14.57 -9.55
CA ALA A 269 1.63 -15.58 -10.00
C ALA A 269 0.81 -16.14 -8.83
N GLU A 270 1.46 -16.52 -7.74
CA GLU A 270 0.81 -17.05 -6.52
C GLU A 270 -0.02 -15.96 -5.84
N THR A 271 0.49 -14.74 -5.81
CA THR A 271 -0.22 -13.58 -5.27
C THR A 271 -1.46 -13.27 -6.09
N TYR A 272 -1.36 -13.30 -7.42
CA TYR A 272 -2.50 -13.12 -8.30
C TYR A 272 -3.53 -14.25 -8.14
N ALA A 273 -3.11 -15.51 -8.06
CA ALA A 273 -4.02 -16.64 -7.88
C ALA A 273 -4.88 -16.49 -6.61
N ALA A 274 -4.26 -16.09 -5.49
CA ALA A 274 -4.99 -15.79 -4.25
C ALA A 274 -5.98 -14.62 -4.42
N MET A 275 -5.59 -13.59 -5.18
CA MET A 275 -6.48 -12.45 -5.49
C MET A 275 -7.60 -12.84 -6.46
N GLU A 276 -7.32 -13.65 -7.48
CA GLU A 276 -8.31 -14.06 -8.46
C GLU A 276 -9.46 -14.85 -7.84
N ASP A 277 -9.14 -15.82 -6.95
CA ASP A 277 -10.14 -16.56 -6.19
C ASP A 277 -11.04 -15.62 -5.37
N PHE A 278 -10.43 -14.66 -4.67
CA PHE A 278 -11.16 -13.68 -3.88
C PHE A 278 -12.00 -12.70 -4.72
N LEU A 279 -11.46 -12.23 -5.87
CA LEU A 279 -12.13 -11.27 -6.74
C LEU A 279 -13.25 -11.90 -7.57
N SER A 280 -13.15 -13.18 -7.93
CA SER A 280 -14.18 -13.88 -8.71
C SER A 280 -15.47 -14.13 -7.93
N GLY A 281 -15.45 -14.00 -6.61
CA GLY A 281 -16.67 -14.06 -5.80
C GLY A 281 -17.27 -15.45 -5.62
N LEU A 282 -16.57 -16.52 -5.97
CA LEU A 282 -17.10 -17.89 -5.96
C LEU A 282 -17.43 -18.46 -4.57
N HIS A 283 -17.16 -17.73 -3.49
CA HIS A 283 -17.32 -18.26 -2.11
C HIS A 283 -18.04 -17.34 -1.12
N LEU A 284 -18.73 -16.29 -1.52
CA LEU A 284 -19.51 -15.45 -0.60
C LEU A 284 -20.97 -15.88 -0.45
N GLU A 285 -21.46 -16.86 -1.22
CA GLU A 285 -22.86 -17.35 -1.14
C GLU A 285 -23.06 -18.55 -0.20
N SER A 286 -22.01 -19.11 0.38
CA SER A 286 -22.15 -20.37 1.17
C SER A 286 -22.33 -20.21 2.69
N GLN A 287 -22.50 -19.00 3.24
CA GLN A 287 -22.75 -18.80 4.67
C GLN A 287 -24.00 -17.98 5.01
N GLY A 288 -24.87 -17.74 4.08
CA GLY A 288 -26.10 -17.01 4.30
C GLY A 288 -27.33 -17.69 3.72
N ASN A 289 -27.68 -18.89 4.17
CA ASN A 289 -29.03 -19.44 4.20
C ASN A 289 -29.00 -20.85 4.81
N GLY A 290 -29.06 -20.92 6.10
CA GLY A 290 -29.58 -22.07 6.81
C GLY A 290 -30.97 -21.72 7.36
N PRO A 291 -31.94 -22.62 7.35
CA PRO A 291 -33.32 -22.35 7.66
C PRO A 291 -33.58 -21.94 9.11
#